data_f9cf288ebba249bb89361e3832b7c201
#
_entry.id   f9cf288ebba249bb89361e3832b7c201
#
_cell.length_a   1.000
_cell.length_b   1.000
_cell.length_c   1.000
_cell.angle_alpha   90.00
_cell.angle_beta   90.00
_cell.angle_gamma   90.00
#
_symmetry.space_group_name_H-M   'P 1'
#
loop_
_entity.id
_entity.type
_entity.pdbx_description
1 polymer ?
#
loop_
_entity_poly.entity_id
_entity_poly.type
_entity_poly.pdbx_seq_one_letter_code
_entity_poly.pdbx_strand_id
1 'polypeptide(L)'
;MRWVLAGAALGLAACAGSGERINSAEAGEAASAVDCAAADWASIGQRDGLYGEEPGKLAERMAQCRNAGPEARQEYERGWQRGLATYCTPDAGFDAGRNGRDYRGVCPAEVERPFLAEYEAGRNLFDLTTRIASTKAALALAVSTVESDRFELKRSLDRVSDMNATSEDKSRAVENVERYRQNIGALEEEIPKLRAAIGEAEAALQAHRASLSRE
;
A
#
# COMPACT_ATOMS: atom_id res chain seq x y z
N MET A 1 -19.23 -61.54 -24.77
CA MET A 1 -17.95 -61.18 -25.40
C MET A 1 -17.05 -60.60 -24.32
N ARG A 2 -16.00 -61.31 -23.95
CA ARG A 2 -15.05 -60.98 -22.86
C ARG A 2 -13.92 -60.17 -23.47
N TRP A 3 -13.62 -58.99 -22.93
CA TRP A 3 -12.41 -58.24 -23.24
C TRP A 3 -11.51 -58.24 -22.00
N VAL A 4 -10.31 -58.77 -22.22
CA VAL A 4 -9.22 -58.90 -21.24
C VAL A 4 -8.46 -57.58 -21.21
N LEU A 5 -8.34 -56.99 -20.02
CA LEU A 5 -7.47 -55.84 -19.79
C LEU A 5 -6.07 -56.32 -19.37
N ALA A 6 -5.09 -56.05 -20.19
CA ALA A 6 -3.69 -56.29 -19.89
C ALA A 6 -3.14 -55.15 -19.01
N GLY A 7 -2.70 -55.46 -17.80
CA GLY A 7 -2.02 -54.52 -16.92
C GLY A 7 -0.55 -54.40 -17.29
N ALA A 8 -0.09 -53.16 -17.49
CA ALA A 8 1.32 -52.80 -17.58
C ALA A 8 1.82 -52.33 -16.21
N ALA A 9 2.64 -53.14 -15.57
CA ALA A 9 3.34 -52.78 -14.34
C ALA A 9 4.58 -51.91 -14.69
N LEU A 10 4.59 -50.66 -14.33
CA LEU A 10 5.76 -49.79 -14.36
C LEU A 10 6.51 -49.90 -13.03
N GLY A 11 7.71 -50.46 -13.08
CA GLY A 11 8.60 -50.62 -11.96
C GLY A 11 9.13 -49.28 -11.48
N LEU A 12 8.93 -48.96 -10.19
CA LEU A 12 9.58 -47.90 -9.47
C LEU A 12 10.98 -48.35 -9.05
N ALA A 13 12.02 -47.86 -9.70
CA ALA A 13 13.38 -47.99 -9.26
C ALA A 13 13.61 -47.12 -8.02
N ALA A 14 13.76 -47.69 -6.84
CA ALA A 14 14.16 -47.04 -5.63
C ALA A 14 15.65 -46.66 -5.69
N CYS A 15 15.98 -45.39 -5.91
CA CYS A 15 17.31 -44.88 -5.63
C CYS A 15 17.43 -44.67 -4.11
N ALA A 16 18.14 -45.59 -3.44
CA ALA A 16 18.61 -45.38 -2.07
C ALA A 16 19.73 -44.35 -2.10
N GLY A 17 19.37 -43.07 -1.96
CA GLY A 17 20.31 -41.99 -1.68
C GLY A 17 20.49 -41.88 -0.19
N SER A 18 21.74 -42.01 0.27
CA SER A 18 22.20 -41.83 1.65
C SER A 18 21.76 -40.50 2.19
N GLY A 19 20.83 -40.49 3.15
CA GLY A 19 20.31 -39.26 3.77
C GLY A 19 21.39 -38.65 4.67
N GLU A 20 22.10 -37.70 4.15
CA GLU A 20 22.78 -36.71 4.97
C GLU A 20 21.69 -35.78 5.51
N ARG A 21 21.42 -35.91 6.79
CA ARG A 21 20.51 -34.98 7.50
C ARG A 21 21.22 -33.63 7.56
N ILE A 22 20.91 -32.77 6.60
CA ILE A 22 21.26 -31.37 6.70
C ILE A 22 20.43 -30.81 7.85
N ASN A 23 21.12 -30.45 8.91
CA ASN A 23 20.53 -29.87 10.11
C ASN A 23 19.95 -28.50 9.74
N SER A 24 18.65 -28.44 9.46
CA SER A 24 17.93 -27.25 9.00
C SER A 24 17.86 -26.11 10.05
N ALA A 25 18.45 -26.30 11.21
CA ALA A 25 18.45 -25.31 12.30
C ALA A 25 19.61 -24.31 12.23
N GLU A 26 20.68 -24.57 11.49
CA GLU A 26 21.83 -23.66 11.40
C GLU A 26 21.85 -22.80 10.11
N ALA A 27 20.98 -23.08 9.14
CA ALA A 27 20.95 -22.33 7.88
C ALA A 27 20.12 -21.04 7.93
N GLY A 28 19.40 -20.76 9.02
CA GLY A 28 18.49 -19.61 9.14
C GLY A 28 19.12 -18.31 9.66
N GLU A 29 20.27 -18.37 10.32
CA GLU A 29 20.84 -17.21 11.01
C GLU A 29 22.10 -16.63 10.36
N ALA A 30 22.68 -17.31 9.39
CA ALA A 30 23.95 -16.89 8.77
C ALA A 30 23.80 -15.98 7.54
N ALA A 31 22.57 -15.71 7.07
CA ALA A 31 22.38 -15.14 5.73
C ALA A 31 22.25 -13.61 5.67
N SER A 32 22.35 -12.83 6.77
CA SER A 32 21.98 -11.41 6.69
C SER A 32 22.90 -10.38 7.33
N ALA A 33 24.03 -10.74 7.89
CA ALA A 33 24.92 -9.71 8.40
C ALA A 33 25.94 -9.30 7.33
N VAL A 34 25.77 -8.11 6.79
CA VAL A 34 26.70 -7.49 5.83
C VAL A 34 28.00 -7.11 6.56
N ASP A 35 29.15 -7.30 5.90
CA ASP A 35 30.42 -6.75 6.40
C ASP A 35 30.40 -5.23 6.20
N CYS A 36 30.36 -4.51 7.31
CA CYS A 36 30.28 -3.05 7.32
C CYS A 36 31.62 -2.38 7.68
N ALA A 37 32.73 -3.11 7.69
CA ALA A 37 34.03 -2.55 8.03
C ALA A 37 34.45 -1.43 7.05
N ALA A 38 34.03 -1.52 5.78
CA ALA A 38 34.31 -0.53 4.75
C ALA A 38 33.08 0.35 4.42
N ALA A 39 32.03 0.34 5.23
CA ALA A 39 30.84 1.14 4.96
C ALA A 39 31.11 2.63 5.20
N ASP A 40 30.68 3.47 4.26
CA ASP A 40 30.71 4.93 4.43
C ASP A 40 29.55 5.37 5.33
N TRP A 41 29.78 5.31 6.62
CA TRP A 41 28.79 5.68 7.64
C TRP A 41 28.37 7.12 7.56
N ALA A 42 29.28 8.03 7.12
CA ALA A 42 28.94 9.44 6.93
C ALA A 42 27.90 9.63 5.81
N SER A 43 28.08 8.94 4.68
CA SER A 43 27.10 9.00 3.57
C SER A 43 25.79 8.31 3.94
N ILE A 44 25.83 7.21 4.70
CA ILE A 44 24.63 6.54 5.20
C ILE A 44 23.85 7.47 6.11
N GLY A 45 24.51 8.10 7.09
CA GLY A 45 23.87 9.06 7.98
C GLY A 45 23.31 10.26 7.24
N GLN A 46 24.07 10.81 6.29
CA GLN A 46 23.59 11.95 5.49
C GLN A 46 22.31 11.62 4.72
N ARG A 47 22.22 10.44 4.14
CA ARG A 47 21.00 9.99 3.46
C ARG A 47 19.84 9.88 4.42
N ASP A 48 20.04 9.26 5.59
CA ASP A 48 18.99 9.13 6.59
C ASP A 48 18.52 10.51 7.09
N GLY A 49 19.44 11.44 7.31
CA GLY A 49 19.10 12.82 7.66
C GLY A 49 18.32 13.55 6.55
N LEU A 50 18.68 13.36 5.28
CA LEU A 50 17.95 13.91 4.11
C LEU A 50 16.51 13.39 4.01
N TYR A 51 16.24 12.19 4.54
CA TYR A 51 14.89 11.62 4.57
C TYR A 51 14.14 11.90 5.88
N GLY A 52 14.75 12.63 6.83
CA GLY A 52 14.15 12.92 8.12
C GLY A 52 14.00 11.67 9.00
N GLU A 53 14.89 10.69 8.84
CA GLU A 53 14.90 9.51 9.69
C GLU A 53 15.33 9.87 11.12
N GLU A 54 14.74 9.19 12.11
CA GLU A 54 15.10 9.39 13.52
C GLU A 54 16.53 8.96 13.83
N PRO A 55 17.18 9.52 14.85
CA PRO A 55 18.53 9.11 15.28
C PRO A 55 18.61 7.61 15.64
N GLY A 56 17.52 7.03 16.09
CA GLY A 56 17.37 5.59 16.39
C GLY A 56 17.63 4.67 15.19
N LYS A 57 17.52 5.19 13.96
CA LYS A 57 17.78 4.43 12.73
C LYS A 57 19.19 3.87 12.66
N LEU A 58 20.16 4.54 13.27
CA LEU A 58 21.52 4.03 13.40
C LEU A 58 21.56 2.65 14.10
N ALA A 59 20.81 2.47 15.18
CA ALA A 59 20.79 1.20 15.91
C ALA A 59 20.31 0.04 15.04
N GLU A 60 19.26 0.28 14.23
CA GLU A 60 18.73 -0.71 13.27
C GLU A 60 19.79 -1.07 12.21
N ARG A 61 20.49 -0.06 11.67
CA ARG A 61 21.53 -0.26 10.66
C ARG A 61 22.74 -1.02 11.25
N MET A 62 23.15 -0.66 12.46
CA MET A 62 24.27 -1.36 13.14
C MET A 62 23.90 -2.80 13.50
N ALA A 63 22.66 -3.10 13.83
CA ALA A 63 22.20 -4.47 14.08
C ALA A 63 22.33 -5.40 12.85
N GLN A 64 22.35 -4.84 11.65
CA GLN A 64 22.54 -5.57 10.39
C GLN A 64 24.02 -5.76 10.02
N CYS A 65 24.93 -5.18 10.81
CA CYS A 65 26.38 -5.15 10.56
C CYS A 65 27.15 -5.98 11.58
N ARG A 66 28.08 -6.83 11.13
CA ARG A 66 28.93 -7.60 12.02
C ARG A 66 30.16 -6.83 12.53
N ASN A 67 30.73 -5.97 11.69
CA ASN A 67 32.05 -5.36 11.90
C ASN A 67 32.01 -3.84 11.72
N ALA A 68 30.99 -3.16 12.29
CA ALA A 68 30.99 -1.70 12.31
C ALA A 68 32.18 -1.22 13.19
N GLY A 69 33.07 -0.41 12.63
CA GLY A 69 34.21 0.15 13.36
C GLY A 69 33.74 1.06 14.51
N PRO A 70 34.59 1.33 15.49
CA PRO A 70 34.27 2.17 16.66
C PRO A 70 33.87 3.60 16.29
N GLU A 71 34.34 4.09 15.14
CA GLU A 71 34.04 5.45 14.63
C GLU A 71 32.73 5.54 13.86
N ALA A 72 32.13 4.42 13.48
CA ALA A 72 30.92 4.33 12.67
C ALA A 72 29.77 5.22 13.21
N ARG A 73 29.59 5.22 14.53
CA ARG A 73 28.58 6.06 15.18
C ARG A 73 28.82 7.54 14.95
N GLN A 74 30.04 8.01 15.18
CA GLN A 74 30.38 9.45 15.05
C GLN A 74 30.30 9.90 13.58
N GLU A 75 30.73 9.04 12.66
CA GLU A 75 30.64 9.31 11.22
C GLU A 75 29.19 9.40 10.77
N TYR A 76 28.36 8.45 11.19
CA TYR A 76 26.93 8.48 10.91
C TYR A 76 26.26 9.74 11.48
N GLU A 77 26.49 10.07 12.75
CA GLU A 77 25.88 11.23 13.40
C GLU A 77 26.27 12.55 12.69
N ARG A 78 27.56 12.70 12.31
CA ARG A 78 28.00 13.87 11.51
C ARG A 78 27.33 13.92 10.15
N GLY A 79 27.17 12.77 9.50
CA GLY A 79 26.45 12.65 8.25
C GLY A 79 24.99 13.02 8.41
N TRP A 80 24.33 12.44 9.40
CA TRP A 80 22.92 12.65 9.71
C TRP A 80 22.60 14.15 9.97
N GLN A 81 23.44 14.82 10.76
CA GLN A 81 23.28 16.29 10.99
C GLN A 81 23.40 17.09 9.68
N ARG A 82 24.32 16.73 8.78
CA ARG A 82 24.42 17.38 7.46
C ARG A 82 23.17 17.14 6.62
N GLY A 83 22.63 15.94 6.65
CA GLY A 83 21.37 15.60 5.97
C GLY A 83 20.19 16.40 6.53
N LEU A 84 20.08 16.48 7.86
CA LEU A 84 19.04 17.25 8.52
C LEU A 84 19.09 18.74 8.19
N ALA A 85 20.26 19.32 8.06
CA ALA A 85 20.40 20.73 7.68
C ALA A 85 19.76 21.03 6.30
N THR A 86 19.73 20.03 5.40
CA THR A 86 19.04 20.12 4.11
C THR A 86 17.56 19.76 4.22
N TYR A 87 17.21 18.78 5.06
CA TYR A 87 15.83 18.34 5.25
C TYR A 87 15.00 19.38 6.00
N CYS A 88 15.55 20.00 7.06
CA CYS A 88 14.84 20.94 7.93
C CYS A 88 14.75 22.35 7.33
N THR A 89 14.34 22.44 6.07
CA THR A 89 14.06 23.70 5.37
C THR A 89 12.57 23.78 5.00
N PRO A 90 12.00 24.98 4.82
CA PRO A 90 10.60 25.13 4.39
C PRO A 90 10.29 24.33 3.12
N ASP A 91 11.10 24.46 2.08
CA ASP A 91 10.89 23.75 0.81
C ASP A 91 10.88 22.22 0.98
N ALA A 92 11.81 21.70 1.79
CA ALA A 92 11.84 20.26 2.07
C ALA A 92 10.65 19.82 2.95
N GLY A 93 10.15 20.70 3.81
CA GLY A 93 8.90 20.49 4.54
C GLY A 93 7.72 20.32 3.59
N PHE A 94 7.54 21.27 2.68
CA PHE A 94 6.50 21.19 1.66
C PHE A 94 6.61 19.89 0.83
N ASP A 95 7.83 19.57 0.37
CA ASP A 95 8.08 18.34 -0.39
C ASP A 95 7.81 17.06 0.42
N ALA A 96 8.13 17.04 1.71
CA ALA A 96 7.80 15.92 2.58
C ALA A 96 6.28 15.75 2.71
N GLY A 97 5.57 16.84 3.00
CA GLY A 97 4.12 16.86 3.14
C GLY A 97 3.40 16.42 1.87
N ARG A 98 3.70 17.05 0.72
CA ARG A 98 3.04 16.74 -0.56
C ARG A 98 3.28 15.32 -1.09
N ASN A 99 4.34 14.66 -0.62
CA ASN A 99 4.61 13.26 -0.92
C ASN A 99 4.04 12.29 0.13
N GLY A 100 3.27 12.79 1.10
CA GLY A 100 2.63 11.97 2.13
C GLY A 100 3.61 11.36 3.14
N ARG A 101 4.85 11.88 3.24
CA ARG A 101 5.85 11.42 4.21
C ARG A 101 5.49 11.94 5.59
N ASP A 102 5.59 11.09 6.62
CA ASP A 102 5.35 11.50 7.99
C ASP A 102 6.56 12.25 8.56
N TYR A 103 6.29 13.37 9.24
CA TYR A 103 7.30 14.10 10.01
C TYR A 103 7.51 13.42 11.37
N ARG A 104 8.77 13.21 11.73
CA ARG A 104 9.17 12.47 12.94
C ARG A 104 9.74 13.35 14.04
N GLY A 105 9.56 14.66 13.99
CA GLY A 105 10.03 15.58 15.03
C GLY A 105 11.56 15.69 15.10
N VAL A 106 12.26 15.56 13.99
CA VAL A 106 13.73 15.52 13.96
C VAL A 106 14.39 16.88 13.76
N CYS A 107 13.63 17.91 13.38
CA CYS A 107 14.20 19.22 13.13
C CYS A 107 14.52 19.97 14.44
N PRO A 108 15.65 20.71 14.49
CA PRO A 108 15.94 21.61 15.60
C PRO A 108 14.84 22.64 15.79
N ALA A 109 14.56 23.00 17.04
CA ALA A 109 13.46 23.90 17.42
C ALA A 109 13.46 25.26 16.68
N GLU A 110 14.66 25.75 16.34
CA GLU A 110 14.85 27.04 15.68
C GLU A 110 14.32 27.06 14.24
N VAL A 111 14.33 25.91 13.56
CA VAL A 111 13.92 25.75 12.16
C VAL A 111 12.66 24.91 11.99
N GLU A 112 12.21 24.26 13.06
CA GLU A 112 11.05 23.35 13.02
C GLU A 112 9.76 24.08 12.65
N ARG A 113 9.52 25.25 13.23
CA ARG A 113 8.27 26.00 12.98
C ARG A 113 8.07 26.37 11.50
N PRO A 114 9.04 26.99 10.81
CA PRO A 114 8.90 27.27 9.38
C PRO A 114 8.82 25.98 8.53
N PHE A 115 9.54 24.92 8.90
CA PHE A 115 9.42 23.60 8.25
C PHE A 115 7.99 23.07 8.36
N LEU A 116 7.41 23.05 9.56
CA LEU A 116 6.06 22.53 9.81
C LEU A 116 4.97 23.32 9.08
N ALA A 117 5.10 24.64 8.96
CA ALA A 117 4.14 25.45 8.23
C ALA A 117 4.02 24.99 6.76
N GLU A 118 5.14 24.76 6.10
CA GLU A 118 5.19 24.29 4.73
C GLU A 118 4.86 22.79 4.61
N TYR A 119 5.27 21.99 5.59
CA TYR A 119 4.89 20.58 5.66
C TYR A 119 3.36 20.39 5.72
N GLU A 120 2.67 21.18 6.54
CA GLU A 120 1.21 21.15 6.65
C GLU A 120 0.54 21.60 5.34
N ALA A 121 1.09 22.61 4.68
CA ALA A 121 0.60 23.04 3.37
C ALA A 121 0.74 21.93 2.30
N GLY A 122 1.91 21.29 2.25
CA GLY A 122 2.14 20.14 1.38
C GLY A 122 1.26 18.95 1.73
N ARG A 123 1.09 18.65 3.03
CA ARG A 123 0.25 17.54 3.49
C ARG A 123 -1.22 17.71 3.10
N ASN A 124 -1.73 18.93 3.20
CA ASN A 124 -3.08 19.26 2.77
C ASN A 124 -3.28 18.98 1.27
N LEU A 125 -2.28 19.31 0.46
CA LEU A 125 -2.28 18.99 -0.97
C LEU A 125 -2.35 17.48 -1.22
N PHE A 126 -1.54 16.70 -0.49
CA PHE A 126 -1.53 15.24 -0.58
C PHE A 126 -2.88 14.64 -0.16
N ASP A 127 -3.43 15.06 0.97
CA ASP A 127 -4.67 14.52 1.52
C ASP A 127 -5.86 14.80 0.58
N LEU A 128 -5.96 16.01 0.03
CA LEU A 128 -7.00 16.36 -0.94
C LEU A 128 -6.88 15.55 -2.23
N THR A 129 -5.68 15.41 -2.77
CA THR A 129 -5.47 14.62 -4.00
C THR A 129 -5.75 13.13 -3.79
N THR A 130 -5.35 12.59 -2.66
CA THR A 130 -5.61 11.19 -2.28
C THR A 130 -7.11 10.95 -2.07
N ARG A 131 -7.80 11.86 -1.38
CA ARG A 131 -9.25 11.80 -1.19
C ARG A 131 -10.00 11.81 -2.51
N ILE A 132 -9.63 12.70 -3.43
CA ILE A 132 -10.24 12.75 -4.78
C ILE A 132 -10.03 11.43 -5.51
N ALA A 133 -8.80 10.90 -5.51
CA ALA A 133 -8.48 9.65 -6.21
C ALA A 133 -9.26 8.45 -5.64
N SER A 134 -9.29 8.31 -4.32
CA SER A 134 -10.00 7.21 -3.65
C SER A 134 -11.52 7.31 -3.85
N THR A 135 -12.09 8.52 -3.78
CA THR A 135 -13.54 8.71 -3.99
C THR A 135 -13.92 8.47 -5.46
N LYS A 136 -13.09 8.86 -6.43
CA LYS A 136 -13.29 8.53 -7.85
C LYS A 136 -13.25 7.03 -8.10
N ALA A 137 -12.34 6.31 -7.45
CA ALA A 137 -12.27 4.85 -7.52
C ALA A 137 -13.54 4.19 -6.93
N ALA A 138 -14.02 4.68 -5.79
CA ALA A 138 -15.27 4.21 -5.19
C ALA A 138 -16.49 4.47 -6.11
N LEU A 139 -16.55 5.65 -6.71
CA LEU A 139 -17.61 5.98 -7.69
C LEU A 139 -17.59 5.04 -8.90
N ALA A 140 -16.41 4.79 -9.47
CA ALA A 140 -16.27 3.88 -10.61
C ALA A 140 -16.71 2.46 -10.26
N LEU A 141 -16.33 1.98 -9.06
CA LEU A 141 -16.77 0.67 -8.57
C LEU A 141 -18.28 0.61 -8.38
N ALA A 142 -18.90 1.63 -7.75
CA ALA A 142 -20.35 1.69 -7.55
C ALA A 142 -21.10 1.65 -8.88
N VAL A 143 -20.67 2.43 -9.87
CA VAL A 143 -21.28 2.46 -11.21
C VAL A 143 -21.16 1.09 -11.89
N SER A 144 -19.97 0.50 -11.90
CA SER A 144 -19.77 -0.82 -12.54
C SER A 144 -20.55 -1.94 -11.85
N THR A 145 -20.71 -1.86 -10.52
CA THR A 145 -21.52 -2.81 -9.76
C THR A 145 -23.01 -2.69 -10.13
N VAL A 146 -23.53 -1.46 -10.23
CA VAL A 146 -24.92 -1.24 -10.68
C VAL A 146 -25.16 -1.83 -12.07
N GLU A 147 -24.24 -1.64 -13.00
CA GLU A 147 -24.35 -2.21 -14.36
C GLU A 147 -24.37 -3.73 -14.34
N SER A 148 -23.47 -4.35 -13.57
CA SER A 148 -23.40 -5.81 -13.37
C SER A 148 -24.70 -6.34 -12.72
N ASP A 149 -25.15 -5.71 -11.65
CA ASP A 149 -26.34 -6.14 -10.92
C ASP A 149 -27.62 -5.99 -11.77
N ARG A 150 -27.71 -4.96 -12.60
CA ARG A 150 -28.82 -4.82 -13.56
C ARG A 150 -28.84 -5.93 -14.59
N PHE A 151 -27.67 -6.37 -15.07
CA PHE A 151 -27.56 -7.50 -15.97
C PHE A 151 -28.00 -8.80 -15.30
N GLU A 152 -27.54 -9.08 -14.09
CA GLU A 152 -27.92 -10.28 -13.33
C GLU A 152 -29.38 -10.24 -12.86
N LEU A 153 -29.90 -9.06 -12.54
CA LEU A 153 -31.34 -8.86 -12.27
C LEU A 153 -32.19 -9.29 -13.47
N LYS A 154 -31.83 -8.82 -14.68
CA LYS A 154 -32.53 -9.21 -15.90
C LYS A 154 -32.49 -10.74 -16.09
N ARG A 155 -31.32 -11.38 -15.96
CA ARG A 155 -31.19 -12.85 -16.07
C ARG A 155 -32.06 -13.58 -15.05
N SER A 156 -32.15 -13.06 -13.82
CA SER A 156 -32.96 -13.64 -12.77
C SER A 156 -34.46 -13.50 -13.10
N LEU A 157 -34.90 -12.36 -13.62
CA LEU A 157 -36.29 -12.16 -14.09
C LEU A 157 -36.63 -13.09 -15.24
N ASP A 158 -35.74 -13.27 -16.21
CA ASP A 158 -35.91 -14.22 -17.32
C ASP A 158 -36.08 -15.65 -16.80
N ARG A 159 -35.30 -16.04 -15.76
CA ARG A 159 -35.42 -17.38 -15.14
C ARG A 159 -36.73 -17.57 -14.39
N VAL A 160 -37.23 -16.55 -13.70
CA VAL A 160 -38.57 -16.61 -13.04
C VAL A 160 -39.68 -16.84 -14.08
N SER A 161 -39.54 -16.25 -15.24
CA SER A 161 -40.53 -16.35 -16.33
C SER A 161 -40.40 -17.62 -17.18
N ASP A 162 -39.30 -18.36 -17.08
CA ASP A 162 -39.05 -19.56 -17.89
C ASP A 162 -40.03 -20.68 -17.51
N MET A 163 -40.86 -21.13 -18.46
CA MET A 163 -41.83 -22.23 -18.21
C MET A 163 -41.15 -23.59 -17.97
N ASN A 164 -39.92 -23.74 -18.43
CA ASN A 164 -39.17 -24.98 -18.29
C ASN A 164 -38.31 -25.04 -17.01
N ALA A 165 -38.20 -23.93 -16.27
CA ALA A 165 -37.45 -23.88 -15.03
C ALA A 165 -38.15 -24.62 -13.90
N THR A 166 -37.37 -25.33 -13.06
CA THR A 166 -37.88 -26.01 -11.88
C THR A 166 -38.41 -25.01 -10.84
N SER A 167 -39.27 -25.48 -9.94
CA SER A 167 -39.76 -24.62 -8.83
C SER A 167 -38.62 -24.12 -7.95
N GLU A 168 -37.60 -24.95 -7.72
CA GLU A 168 -36.41 -24.58 -6.96
C GLU A 168 -35.59 -23.48 -7.65
N ASP A 169 -35.39 -23.60 -9.00
CA ASP A 169 -34.70 -22.59 -9.78
C ASP A 169 -35.45 -21.25 -9.76
N LYS A 170 -36.76 -21.27 -9.86
CA LYS A 170 -37.61 -20.08 -9.76
C LYS A 170 -37.52 -19.43 -8.39
N SER A 171 -37.55 -20.20 -7.31
CA SER A 171 -37.42 -19.67 -5.94
C SER A 171 -36.06 -18.96 -5.76
N ARG A 172 -34.97 -19.60 -6.16
CA ARG A 172 -33.62 -18.96 -6.13
C ARG A 172 -33.56 -17.71 -6.99
N ALA A 173 -34.20 -17.72 -8.14
CA ALA A 173 -34.25 -16.54 -9.01
C ALA A 173 -35.01 -15.37 -8.38
N VAL A 174 -36.11 -15.63 -7.67
CA VAL A 174 -36.87 -14.60 -6.91
C VAL A 174 -36.01 -13.99 -5.80
N GLU A 175 -35.28 -14.80 -5.04
CA GLU A 175 -34.35 -14.32 -4.00
C GLU A 175 -33.24 -13.42 -4.62
N ASN A 176 -32.72 -13.82 -5.76
CA ASN A 176 -31.72 -13.04 -6.49
C ASN A 176 -32.30 -11.72 -6.99
N VAL A 177 -33.52 -11.70 -7.52
CA VAL A 177 -34.22 -10.47 -7.95
C VAL A 177 -34.28 -9.47 -6.81
N GLU A 178 -34.70 -9.91 -5.62
CA GLU A 178 -34.83 -9.03 -4.46
C GLU A 178 -33.48 -8.48 -4.03
N ARG A 179 -32.47 -9.35 -3.93
CA ARG A 179 -31.08 -8.96 -3.57
C ARG A 179 -30.50 -7.94 -4.52
N TYR A 180 -30.63 -8.14 -5.85
CA TYR A 180 -30.09 -7.19 -6.84
C TYR A 180 -30.85 -5.87 -6.81
N ARG A 181 -32.16 -5.87 -6.61
CA ARG A 181 -32.93 -4.62 -6.48
C ARG A 181 -32.50 -3.80 -5.27
N GLN A 182 -32.32 -4.44 -4.12
CA GLN A 182 -31.87 -3.77 -2.90
C GLN A 182 -30.46 -3.19 -3.09
N ASN A 183 -29.55 -3.96 -3.67
CA ASN A 183 -28.18 -3.53 -3.90
C ASN A 183 -28.10 -2.35 -4.90
N ILE A 184 -28.84 -2.45 -6.01
CA ILE A 184 -28.93 -1.35 -6.99
C ILE A 184 -29.48 -0.09 -6.31
N GLY A 185 -30.56 -0.19 -5.54
CA GLY A 185 -31.16 0.95 -4.85
C GLY A 185 -30.18 1.64 -3.90
N ALA A 186 -29.46 0.87 -3.09
CA ALA A 186 -28.46 1.40 -2.18
C ALA A 186 -27.31 2.13 -2.91
N LEU A 187 -26.82 1.54 -4.01
CA LEU A 187 -25.76 2.16 -4.80
C LEU A 187 -26.22 3.39 -5.56
N GLU A 188 -27.45 3.40 -6.06
CA GLU A 188 -28.05 4.58 -6.73
C GLU A 188 -28.23 5.77 -5.77
N GLU A 189 -28.42 5.51 -4.46
CA GLU A 189 -28.41 6.55 -3.42
C GLU A 189 -26.99 7.01 -3.07
N GLU A 190 -25.98 6.14 -3.15
CA GLU A 190 -24.59 6.44 -2.80
C GLU A 190 -23.87 7.22 -3.91
N ILE A 191 -24.11 6.90 -5.18
CA ILE A 191 -23.46 7.53 -6.34
C ILE A 191 -23.54 9.08 -6.31
N PRO A 192 -24.68 9.73 -6.07
CA PRO A 192 -24.73 11.19 -6.01
C PRO A 192 -23.92 11.77 -4.84
N LYS A 193 -23.86 11.08 -3.71
CA LYS A 193 -23.03 11.51 -2.56
C LYS A 193 -21.53 11.47 -2.91
N LEU A 194 -21.08 10.40 -3.57
CA LEU A 194 -19.69 10.29 -4.05
C LEU A 194 -19.35 11.40 -5.06
N ARG A 195 -20.26 11.72 -5.97
CA ARG A 195 -20.07 12.83 -6.93
C ARG A 195 -19.98 14.18 -6.24
N ALA A 196 -20.83 14.44 -5.25
CA ALA A 196 -20.79 15.66 -4.46
C ALA A 196 -19.47 15.78 -3.68
N ALA A 197 -19.03 14.70 -3.01
CA ALA A 197 -17.77 14.66 -2.27
C ALA A 197 -16.54 14.89 -3.17
N ILE A 198 -16.55 14.41 -4.40
CA ILE A 198 -15.49 14.71 -5.38
C ILE A 198 -15.49 16.21 -5.69
N GLY A 199 -16.65 16.80 -6.01
CA GLY A 199 -16.76 18.23 -6.34
C GLY A 199 -16.27 19.13 -5.19
N GLU A 200 -16.66 18.82 -3.96
CA GLU A 200 -16.18 19.54 -2.75
C GLU A 200 -14.66 19.45 -2.59
N ALA A 201 -14.10 18.24 -2.73
CA ALA A 201 -12.66 18.03 -2.59
C ALA A 201 -11.87 18.71 -3.72
N GLU A 202 -12.38 18.71 -4.96
CA GLU A 202 -11.76 19.41 -6.09
C GLU A 202 -11.80 20.94 -5.90
N ALA A 203 -12.90 21.50 -5.39
CA ALA A 203 -12.99 22.92 -5.06
C ALA A 203 -12.02 23.32 -3.94
N ALA A 204 -11.91 22.50 -2.88
CA ALA A 204 -10.96 22.69 -1.80
C ALA A 204 -9.50 22.64 -2.30
N LEU A 205 -9.18 21.70 -3.20
CA LEU A 205 -7.87 21.59 -3.82
C LEU A 205 -7.52 22.84 -4.65
N GLN A 206 -8.46 23.35 -5.41
CA GLN A 206 -8.26 24.59 -6.19
C GLN A 206 -8.02 25.80 -5.27
N ALA A 207 -8.82 25.94 -4.20
CA ALA A 207 -8.66 27.02 -3.22
C ALA A 207 -7.28 26.93 -2.53
N HIS A 208 -6.85 25.73 -2.13
CA HIS A 208 -5.55 25.52 -1.52
C HIS A 208 -4.39 25.87 -2.47
N ARG A 209 -4.44 25.42 -3.73
CA ARG A 209 -3.45 25.79 -4.75
C ARG A 209 -3.39 27.29 -5.01
N ALA A 210 -4.52 27.96 -4.99
CA ALA A 210 -4.57 29.42 -5.14
C ALA A 210 -3.99 30.19 -3.94
N SER A 211 -4.01 29.62 -2.71
CA SER A 211 -3.31 30.20 -1.56
C SER A 211 -1.80 30.06 -1.69
N LEU A 212 -1.29 28.90 -2.12
CA LEU A 212 0.15 28.65 -2.31
C LEU A 212 0.78 29.52 -3.41
N SER A 213 0.02 29.95 -4.40
CA SER A 213 0.53 30.79 -5.49
C SER A 213 0.58 32.29 -5.20
N ARG A 214 0.16 32.71 -3.99
CA ARG A 214 0.14 34.13 -3.57
C ARG A 214 1.26 34.51 -2.61
N GLU A 215 2.02 33.53 -2.13
CA GLU A 215 3.22 33.68 -1.31
C GLU A 215 4.50 33.64 -2.16
#